data_18cf7f8ddaa290c4df4c0266f08c984e
#
_entry.id   18cf7f8ddaa290c4df4c0266f08c984e
#
_cell.length_a   1.000
_cell.length_b   1.000
_cell.length_c   1.000
_cell.angle_alpha   90.00
_cell.angle_beta   90.00
_cell.angle_gamma   90.00
#
_symmetry.space_group_name_H-M   'P 1'
#
loop_
_entity.id
_entity.type
_entity.pdbx_description
1 polymer ?
#
loop_
_entity_poly.entity_id
_entity_poly.type
_entity_poly.pdbx_seq_one_letter_code
_entity_poly.pdbx_strand_id
1 'polypeptide(L)'
;MFKKNNMVIIDAHSHLWLRQDTSWDGKPIRSLKNGRSIFLGEEVQMMPPFMIDSQNSAEVFLSNIDYAQVGAAVVVQEFIDGLQNDYLVTVQKQYPDRFLCCGMPDYRQPGFFAQAEELILQRGFRGIAIPGHRLLGKPLTDDEMMRMFRLMEQKDVVLSITLEDGDRQVGELAEVSSECPRLRIAID
;
A
#
# COMPACT_ATOMS: atom_id res chain seq x y z
N MET A 1 3.92 -26.79 14.52
CA MET A 1 4.00 -25.35 14.80
C MET A 1 4.96 -25.16 15.97
N PHE A 2 6.19 -24.74 15.73
CA PHE A 2 7.18 -24.56 16.78
C PHE A 2 6.95 -23.23 17.47
N LYS A 3 6.19 -23.20 18.56
CA LYS A 3 6.12 -22.05 19.46
C LYS A 3 7.44 -21.95 20.24
N LYS A 4 8.41 -21.25 19.71
CA LYS A 4 9.54 -20.75 20.48
C LYS A 4 9.31 -19.24 20.67
N ASN A 5 8.98 -18.85 21.87
CA ASN A 5 8.70 -17.50 22.35
C ASN A 5 7.38 -16.90 21.82
N ASN A 6 6.65 -16.22 22.71
CA ASN A 6 5.39 -15.51 22.39
C ASN A 6 5.58 -14.24 21.50
N MET A 7 6.65 -14.18 20.71
CA MET A 7 6.87 -13.08 19.77
C MET A 7 6.19 -13.37 18.45
N VAL A 8 5.36 -12.44 18.01
CA VAL A 8 4.79 -12.42 16.66
C VAL A 8 5.74 -11.62 15.78
N ILE A 9 6.22 -12.24 14.69
CA ILE A 9 6.96 -11.54 13.65
C ILE A 9 5.93 -10.96 12.68
N ILE A 10 6.05 -9.68 12.36
CA ILE A 10 5.18 -8.98 11.42
C ILE A 10 6.04 -8.48 10.27
N ASP A 11 5.64 -8.80 9.04
CA ASP A 11 6.16 -8.15 7.85
C ASP A 11 5.55 -6.76 7.76
N ALA A 12 6.36 -5.73 7.95
CA ALA A 12 5.89 -4.36 8.06
C ALA A 12 5.58 -3.67 6.72
N HIS A 13 6.04 -4.26 5.61
CA HIS A 13 5.81 -3.72 4.26
C HIS A 13 5.75 -4.85 3.24
N SER A 14 4.59 -5.07 2.68
CA SER A 14 4.37 -6.09 1.66
C SER A 14 3.32 -5.63 0.64
N HIS A 15 3.30 -6.32 -0.49
CA HIS A 15 2.35 -6.05 -1.56
C HIS A 15 1.61 -7.32 -1.94
N LEU A 16 0.30 -7.19 -2.10
CA LEU A 16 -0.52 -8.22 -2.73
C LEU A 16 -1.05 -7.66 -4.05
N TRP A 17 -1.00 -8.48 -5.09
CA TRP A 17 -1.62 -8.12 -6.36
C TRP A 17 -2.17 -9.34 -7.07
N LEU A 18 -3.25 -9.13 -7.75
CA LEU A 18 -3.76 -10.04 -8.76
C LEU A 18 -3.00 -9.78 -10.06
N ARG A 19 -3.52 -10.27 -11.18
CA ARG A 19 -2.90 -10.05 -12.47
C ARG A 19 -2.92 -8.56 -12.82
N GLN A 20 -1.74 -7.98 -13.05
CA GLN A 20 -1.62 -6.59 -13.48
C GLN A 20 -2.09 -6.42 -14.91
N ASP A 21 -2.85 -5.38 -15.16
CA ASP A 21 -3.22 -4.85 -16.47
C ASP A 21 -3.52 -3.36 -16.31
N THR A 22 -2.47 -2.56 -16.15
CA THR A 22 -2.52 -1.15 -15.82
C THR A 22 -1.64 -0.34 -16.75
N SER A 23 -1.50 0.93 -16.50
CA SER A 23 -0.56 1.79 -17.20
C SER A 23 -0.05 2.89 -16.27
N TRP A 24 1.17 3.33 -16.51
CA TRP A 24 1.75 4.51 -15.91
C TRP A 24 2.29 5.42 -17.00
N ASP A 25 1.92 6.69 -16.97
CA ASP A 25 2.32 7.69 -17.99
C ASP A 25 2.07 7.21 -19.43
N GLY A 26 0.89 6.61 -19.66
CA GLY A 26 0.50 6.05 -20.95
C GLY A 26 1.24 4.78 -21.39
N LYS A 27 2.21 4.31 -20.60
CA LYS A 27 2.96 3.09 -20.89
C LYS A 27 2.33 1.89 -20.17
N PRO A 28 2.16 0.75 -20.86
CA PRO A 28 1.48 -0.40 -20.29
C PRO A 28 2.31 -1.09 -19.19
N ILE A 29 1.61 -1.59 -18.17
CA ILE A 29 2.12 -2.50 -17.15
C ILE A 29 1.21 -3.72 -17.15
N ARG A 30 1.74 -4.89 -17.52
CA ARG A 30 0.94 -6.09 -17.70
C ARG A 30 1.68 -7.34 -17.27
N SER A 31 1.03 -8.16 -16.44
CA SER A 31 1.58 -9.47 -16.04
C SER A 31 1.64 -10.43 -17.25
N LEU A 32 2.78 -11.05 -17.41
CA LEU A 32 2.99 -12.20 -18.30
C LEU A 32 3.12 -13.47 -17.44
N LYS A 33 3.62 -14.55 -18.03
CA LYS A 33 3.89 -15.81 -17.30
C LYS A 33 5.31 -15.84 -16.72
N ASN A 34 5.51 -16.73 -15.74
CA ASN A 34 6.82 -17.04 -15.17
C ASN A 34 7.56 -15.83 -14.60
N GLY A 35 6.84 -14.96 -13.90
CA GLY A 35 7.39 -13.77 -13.25
C GLY A 35 7.78 -12.65 -14.22
N ARG A 36 7.45 -12.76 -15.52
CA ARG A 36 7.70 -11.69 -16.50
C ARG A 36 6.54 -10.72 -16.55
N SER A 37 6.85 -9.49 -16.91
CA SER A 37 5.84 -8.44 -17.12
C SER A 37 6.25 -7.52 -18.27
N ILE A 38 5.26 -6.94 -18.93
CA ILE A 38 5.50 -5.67 -19.62
C ILE A 38 5.50 -4.60 -18.56
N PHE A 39 6.63 -3.93 -18.37
CA PHE A 39 6.77 -2.84 -17.42
C PHE A 39 7.18 -1.57 -18.15
N LEU A 40 6.31 -0.58 -18.13
CA LEU A 40 6.46 0.68 -18.87
C LEU A 40 6.74 0.48 -20.37
N GLY A 41 6.13 -0.56 -20.96
CA GLY A 41 6.26 -0.89 -22.38
C GLY A 41 7.37 -1.87 -22.73
N GLU A 42 8.23 -2.24 -21.78
CA GLU A 42 9.32 -3.20 -22.00
C GLU A 42 9.05 -4.54 -21.30
N GLU A 43 9.42 -5.64 -21.93
CA GLU A 43 9.32 -6.96 -21.30
C GLU A 43 10.52 -7.20 -20.38
N VAL A 44 10.23 -7.39 -19.08
CA VAL A 44 11.24 -7.59 -18.04
C VAL A 44 10.94 -8.82 -17.18
N GLN A 45 11.97 -9.41 -16.58
CA GLN A 45 11.82 -10.38 -15.49
C GLN A 45 11.62 -9.63 -14.19
N MET A 46 10.39 -9.42 -13.79
CA MET A 46 10.02 -8.58 -12.65
C MET A 46 9.98 -9.37 -11.34
N MET A 47 9.57 -10.63 -11.42
CA MET A 47 9.40 -11.53 -10.28
C MET A 47 10.15 -12.84 -10.52
N PRO A 48 10.38 -13.65 -9.48
CA PRO A 48 10.99 -14.98 -9.65
C PRO A 48 10.22 -15.86 -10.65
N PRO A 49 10.91 -16.66 -11.49
CA PRO A 49 10.26 -17.46 -12.54
C PRO A 49 9.26 -18.51 -12.03
N PHE A 50 9.35 -18.90 -10.74
CA PHE A 50 8.39 -19.83 -10.14
C PHE A 50 7.01 -19.19 -9.88
N MET A 51 6.90 -17.89 -9.94
CA MET A 51 5.61 -17.17 -9.90
C MET A 51 4.93 -17.28 -11.27
N ILE A 52 4.34 -18.45 -11.55
CA ILE A 52 3.89 -18.86 -12.90
C ILE A 52 2.90 -17.85 -13.50
N ASP A 53 1.97 -17.37 -12.69
CA ASP A 53 0.93 -16.42 -13.14
C ASP A 53 1.30 -14.96 -12.88
N SER A 54 2.51 -14.71 -12.38
CA SER A 54 3.00 -13.38 -12.00
C SER A 54 2.03 -12.61 -11.08
N GLN A 55 1.37 -13.35 -10.19
CA GLN A 55 0.48 -12.83 -9.15
C GLN A 55 1.09 -13.07 -7.78
N ASN A 56 0.78 -12.19 -6.83
CA ASN A 56 1.04 -12.39 -5.42
C ASN A 56 -0.28 -12.26 -4.65
N SER A 57 -1.17 -13.24 -4.84
CA SER A 57 -2.44 -13.24 -4.13
C SER A 57 -2.26 -13.48 -2.62
N ALA A 58 -3.30 -13.19 -1.84
CA ALA A 58 -3.28 -13.42 -0.39
C ALA A 58 -2.93 -14.87 -0.05
N GLU A 59 -3.43 -15.85 -0.80
CA GLU A 59 -3.16 -17.28 -0.58
C GLU A 59 -1.70 -17.64 -0.87
N VAL A 60 -1.13 -17.10 -1.96
CA VAL A 60 0.30 -17.29 -2.29
C VAL A 60 1.17 -16.65 -1.22
N PHE A 61 0.85 -15.43 -0.83
CA PHE A 61 1.62 -14.71 0.18
C PHE A 61 1.51 -15.40 1.56
N LEU A 62 0.31 -15.84 1.97
CA LEU A 62 0.12 -16.60 3.21
C LEU A 62 0.98 -17.85 3.26
N SER A 63 1.05 -18.60 2.15
CA SER A 63 1.91 -19.79 2.07
C SER A 63 3.38 -19.44 2.32
N ASN A 64 3.85 -18.32 1.78
CA ASN A 64 5.22 -17.84 1.95
C ASN A 64 5.50 -17.41 3.40
N ILE A 65 4.62 -16.59 3.99
CA ILE A 65 4.82 -16.10 5.37
C ILE A 65 4.62 -17.23 6.41
N ASP A 66 3.77 -18.21 6.13
CA ASP A 66 3.64 -19.41 6.99
C ASP A 66 4.91 -20.26 6.96
N TYR A 67 5.50 -20.45 5.78
CA TYR A 67 6.80 -21.12 5.64
C TYR A 67 7.91 -20.34 6.38
N ALA A 68 7.93 -19.02 6.27
CA ALA A 68 8.88 -18.14 6.96
C ALA A 68 8.56 -17.95 8.46
N GLN A 69 7.47 -18.51 8.98
CA GLN A 69 7.00 -18.35 10.37
C GLN A 69 6.67 -16.88 10.73
N VAL A 70 6.27 -16.09 9.77
CA VAL A 70 5.78 -14.72 9.95
C VAL A 70 4.28 -14.77 10.26
N GLY A 71 3.88 -14.11 11.35
CA GLY A 71 2.51 -14.21 11.88
C GLY A 71 1.50 -13.32 11.16
N ALA A 72 1.92 -12.15 10.71
CA ALA A 72 1.06 -11.17 10.05
C ALA A 72 1.85 -10.28 9.09
N ALA A 73 1.15 -9.54 8.25
CA ALA A 73 1.76 -8.58 7.33
C ALA A 73 0.94 -7.30 7.19
N VAL A 74 1.65 -6.19 6.98
CA VAL A 74 1.06 -4.92 6.54
C VAL A 74 1.13 -4.88 5.02
N VAL A 75 -0.02 -4.71 4.37
CA VAL A 75 -0.13 -4.68 2.91
C VAL A 75 -0.36 -3.25 2.45
N VAL A 76 0.59 -2.72 1.71
CA VAL A 76 0.52 -1.41 1.07
C VAL A 76 0.22 -1.54 -0.42
N GLN A 77 -0.17 -0.45 -1.06
CA GLN A 77 -0.49 -0.42 -2.49
C GLN A 77 0.48 0.47 -3.25
N GLU A 78 0.70 0.11 -4.50
CA GLU A 78 1.41 0.88 -5.51
C GLU A 78 0.54 1.08 -6.75
N PHE A 79 0.68 2.23 -7.44
CA PHE A 79 -0.08 2.50 -8.66
C PHE A 79 0.24 1.54 -9.81
N ILE A 80 1.43 0.95 -9.80
CA ILE A 80 1.83 -0.04 -10.82
C ILE A 80 0.95 -1.30 -10.79
N ASP A 81 0.38 -1.62 -9.62
CA ASP A 81 -0.55 -2.74 -9.45
C ASP A 81 -2.00 -2.33 -9.74
N GLY A 82 -2.25 -1.05 -9.96
CA GLY A 82 -3.57 -0.46 -10.00
C GLY A 82 -4.17 -0.27 -8.61
N LEU A 83 -5.33 0.40 -8.55
CA LEU A 83 -6.06 0.56 -7.30
C LEU A 83 -6.74 -0.76 -6.92
N GLN A 84 -6.27 -1.40 -5.87
CA GLN A 84 -6.74 -2.72 -5.44
C GLN A 84 -7.63 -2.68 -4.20
N ASN A 85 -8.25 -1.54 -3.90
CA ASN A 85 -9.04 -1.36 -2.69
C ASN A 85 -10.14 -2.42 -2.52
N ASP A 86 -10.83 -2.82 -3.60
CA ASP A 86 -11.88 -3.84 -3.55
C ASP A 86 -11.34 -5.22 -3.18
N TYR A 87 -10.21 -5.59 -3.77
CA TYR A 87 -9.53 -6.84 -3.44
C TYR A 87 -9.05 -6.83 -1.99
N LEU A 88 -8.38 -5.77 -1.55
CA LEU A 88 -7.83 -5.68 -0.20
C LEU A 88 -8.91 -5.63 0.90
N VAL A 89 -10.08 -5.05 0.64
CA VAL A 89 -11.24 -5.16 1.54
C VAL A 89 -11.65 -6.63 1.71
N THR A 90 -11.63 -7.40 0.65
CA THR A 90 -11.95 -8.84 0.71
C THR A 90 -10.90 -9.60 1.51
N VAL A 91 -9.61 -9.32 1.28
CA VAL A 91 -8.49 -9.93 1.98
C VAL A 91 -8.56 -9.65 3.49
N GLN A 92 -8.73 -8.41 3.91
CA GLN A 92 -8.77 -8.08 5.34
C GLN A 92 -10.00 -8.66 6.06
N LYS A 93 -11.13 -8.85 5.36
CA LYS A 93 -12.31 -9.54 5.91
C LYS A 93 -12.09 -11.04 6.04
N GLN A 94 -11.41 -11.64 5.08
CA GLN A 94 -11.15 -13.08 5.07
C GLN A 94 -10.05 -13.49 6.05
N TYR A 95 -9.06 -12.63 6.25
CA TYR A 95 -7.87 -12.90 7.06
C TYR A 95 -7.58 -11.77 8.07
N PRO A 96 -8.52 -11.45 8.98
CA PRO A 96 -8.44 -10.24 9.84
C PRO A 96 -7.24 -10.25 10.80
N ASP A 97 -6.76 -11.43 11.20
CA ASP A 97 -5.61 -11.58 12.11
C ASP A 97 -4.27 -11.72 11.38
N ARG A 98 -4.29 -11.74 10.05
CA ARG A 98 -3.11 -11.98 9.23
C ARG A 98 -2.69 -10.76 8.43
N PHE A 99 -3.63 -9.91 8.02
CA PHE A 99 -3.36 -8.75 7.19
C PHE A 99 -3.94 -7.48 7.77
N LEU A 100 -3.09 -6.44 7.86
CA LEU A 100 -3.52 -5.06 7.93
C LEU A 100 -3.33 -4.48 6.54
N CYS A 101 -4.44 -4.24 5.81
CA CYS A 101 -4.37 -3.66 4.49
C CYS A 101 -4.49 -2.13 4.54
N CYS A 102 -3.64 -1.44 3.77
CA CYS A 102 -3.73 0.00 3.57
C CYS A 102 -4.53 0.30 2.32
N GLY A 103 -5.56 1.13 2.45
CA GLY A 103 -6.28 1.69 1.31
C GLY A 103 -5.43 2.74 0.60
N MET A 104 -5.72 3.01 -0.67
CA MET A 104 -5.05 4.03 -1.45
C MET A 104 -6.07 4.78 -2.31
N PRO A 105 -6.34 6.07 -2.06
CA PRO A 105 -7.11 6.88 -2.98
C PRO A 105 -6.28 7.21 -4.23
N ASP A 106 -6.92 7.58 -5.32
CA ASP A 106 -6.19 8.06 -6.51
C ASP A 106 -5.78 9.53 -6.34
N TYR A 107 -4.61 9.75 -5.77
CA TYR A 107 -4.04 11.08 -5.51
C TYR A 107 -3.88 11.97 -6.76
N ARG A 108 -3.97 11.37 -7.96
CA ARG A 108 -3.89 12.09 -9.23
C ARG A 108 -5.20 12.81 -9.57
N GLN A 109 -6.31 12.38 -8.97
CA GLN A 109 -7.63 12.94 -9.21
C GLN A 109 -7.92 14.07 -8.23
N PRO A 110 -8.56 15.16 -8.69
CA PRO A 110 -9.12 16.14 -7.77
C PRO A 110 -10.25 15.49 -6.94
N GLY A 111 -10.35 15.86 -5.68
CA GLY A 111 -11.36 15.28 -4.77
C GLY A 111 -10.99 13.91 -4.22
N PHE A 112 -9.73 13.49 -4.28
CA PHE A 112 -9.26 12.22 -3.70
C PHE A 112 -9.54 12.11 -2.20
N PHE A 113 -9.71 13.23 -1.49
CA PHE A 113 -10.10 13.23 -0.08
C PHE A 113 -11.42 12.47 0.14
N ALA A 114 -12.42 12.63 -0.74
CA ALA A 114 -13.68 11.91 -0.62
C ALA A 114 -13.48 10.39 -0.75
N GLN A 115 -12.56 9.95 -1.61
CA GLN A 115 -12.18 8.54 -1.71
C GLN A 115 -11.50 8.06 -0.42
N ALA A 116 -10.57 8.84 0.13
CA ALA A 116 -9.92 8.51 1.41
C ALA A 116 -10.94 8.40 2.55
N GLU A 117 -11.89 9.32 2.63
CA GLU A 117 -12.97 9.31 3.61
C GLU A 117 -13.82 8.03 3.48
N GLU A 118 -14.22 7.64 2.27
CA GLU A 118 -14.92 6.38 2.01
C GLU A 118 -14.11 5.17 2.47
N LEU A 119 -12.82 5.11 2.09
CA LEU A 119 -11.94 4.00 2.47
C LEU A 119 -11.85 3.83 3.99
N ILE A 120 -11.75 4.93 4.73
CA ILE A 120 -11.62 4.93 6.18
C ILE A 120 -12.97 4.64 6.86
N LEU A 121 -14.03 5.39 6.51
CA LEU A 121 -15.28 5.40 7.26
C LEU A 121 -16.25 4.27 6.85
N GLN A 122 -16.23 3.88 5.58
CA GLN A 122 -17.20 2.92 5.05
C GLN A 122 -16.57 1.56 4.78
N ARG A 123 -15.32 1.55 4.28
CA ARG A 123 -14.63 0.30 3.92
C ARG A 123 -13.75 -0.26 5.03
N GLY A 124 -13.49 0.53 6.08
CA GLY A 124 -12.85 0.08 7.32
C GLY A 124 -11.35 -0.14 7.21
N PHE A 125 -10.67 0.54 6.29
CA PHE A 125 -9.21 0.52 6.25
C PHE A 125 -8.63 1.21 7.50
N ARG A 126 -7.64 0.58 8.09
CA ARG A 126 -6.92 1.10 9.26
C ARG A 126 -5.53 1.63 8.92
N GLY A 127 -5.19 1.62 7.65
CA GLY A 127 -4.00 2.22 7.06
C GLY A 127 -4.34 2.87 5.73
N ILE A 128 -3.62 3.93 5.38
CA ILE A 128 -3.63 4.56 4.06
C ILE A 128 -2.20 4.58 3.56
N ALA A 129 -2.00 4.10 2.32
CA ALA A 129 -0.71 4.10 1.64
C ALA A 129 -0.55 5.36 0.78
N ILE A 130 0.63 5.99 0.86
CA ILE A 130 1.05 7.07 -0.02
C ILE A 130 2.35 6.67 -0.71
N PRO A 131 2.30 6.27 -1.99
CA PRO A 131 3.51 6.15 -2.80
C PRO A 131 4.00 7.55 -3.18
N GLY A 132 4.87 8.13 -2.37
CA GLY A 132 5.27 9.54 -2.46
C GLY A 132 5.85 9.94 -3.81
N HIS A 133 6.56 9.00 -4.46
CA HIS A 133 7.10 9.17 -5.82
C HIS A 133 6.02 9.17 -6.92
N ARG A 134 4.75 8.93 -6.57
CA ARG A 134 3.61 8.95 -7.49
C ARG A 134 2.68 10.15 -7.30
N LEU A 135 3.04 11.06 -6.41
CA LEU A 135 2.24 12.26 -6.13
C LEU A 135 2.34 13.33 -7.23
N LEU A 136 3.21 13.14 -8.23
CA LEU A 136 3.40 14.07 -9.35
C LEU A 136 3.71 15.50 -8.89
N GLY A 137 4.51 15.64 -7.84
CA GLY A 137 4.91 16.92 -7.28
C GLY A 137 3.89 17.56 -6.32
N LYS A 138 2.74 16.91 -6.06
CA LYS A 138 1.79 17.39 -5.06
C LYS A 138 2.45 17.38 -3.68
N PRO A 139 2.47 18.52 -2.94
CA PRO A 139 3.04 18.56 -1.61
C PRO A 139 2.19 17.78 -0.61
N LEU A 140 2.83 17.22 0.42
CA LEU A 140 2.12 16.57 1.53
C LEU A 140 1.31 17.58 2.36
N THR A 141 1.62 18.86 2.27
CA THR A 141 0.90 19.97 2.92
C THR A 141 -0.24 20.53 2.08
N ASP A 142 -0.57 19.91 0.93
CA ASP A 142 -1.77 20.27 0.15
C ASP A 142 -3.05 20.18 1.00
N ASP A 143 -4.01 21.04 0.76
CA ASP A 143 -5.25 21.14 1.57
C ASP A 143 -6.01 19.80 1.66
N GLU A 144 -6.14 19.06 0.56
CA GLU A 144 -6.82 17.76 0.57
C GLU A 144 -6.00 16.71 1.34
N MET A 145 -4.66 16.73 1.23
CA MET A 145 -3.76 15.88 2.01
C MET A 145 -3.89 16.16 3.51
N MET A 146 -3.85 17.43 3.90
CA MET A 146 -3.99 17.82 5.31
C MET A 146 -5.36 17.46 5.89
N ARG A 147 -6.43 17.57 5.11
CA ARG A 147 -7.76 17.07 5.52
C ARG A 147 -7.76 15.56 5.75
N MET A 148 -7.11 14.81 4.88
CA MET A 148 -6.97 13.36 5.02
C MET A 148 -6.16 13.01 6.28
N PHE A 149 -5.03 13.66 6.53
CA PHE A 149 -4.21 13.40 7.72
C PHE A 149 -4.94 13.70 9.03
N ARG A 150 -5.71 14.79 9.09
CA ARG A 150 -6.55 15.08 10.26
C ARG A 150 -7.63 14.03 10.48
N LEU A 151 -8.25 13.53 9.41
CA LEU A 151 -9.21 12.42 9.50
C LEU A 151 -8.54 11.14 9.98
N MET A 152 -7.35 10.82 9.45
CA MET A 152 -6.58 9.64 9.87
C MET A 152 -6.21 9.71 11.34
N GLU A 153 -5.72 10.86 11.81
CA GLU A 153 -5.42 11.08 13.24
C GLU A 153 -6.67 10.88 14.11
N GLN A 154 -7.80 11.48 13.71
CA GLN A 154 -9.06 11.37 14.44
C GLN A 154 -9.57 9.92 14.52
N LYS A 155 -9.33 9.13 13.49
CA LYS A 155 -9.81 7.74 13.37
C LYS A 155 -8.77 6.68 13.73
N ASP A 156 -7.60 7.10 14.22
CA ASP A 156 -6.48 6.21 14.56
C ASP A 156 -6.03 5.32 13.38
N VAL A 157 -5.98 5.92 12.18
CA VAL A 157 -5.54 5.27 10.94
C VAL A 157 -4.05 5.55 10.72
N VAL A 158 -3.29 4.53 10.37
CA VAL A 158 -1.84 4.63 10.13
C VAL A 158 -1.57 5.17 8.74
N LEU A 159 -0.64 6.10 8.61
CA LEU A 159 -0.03 6.50 7.35
C LEU A 159 1.16 5.58 7.05
N SER A 160 1.16 4.92 5.89
CA SER A 160 2.34 4.29 5.32
C SER A 160 2.78 5.10 4.11
N ILE A 161 4.00 5.59 4.11
CA ILE A 161 4.49 6.50 3.07
C ILE A 161 5.90 6.13 2.60
N THR A 162 6.04 5.96 1.28
CA THR A 162 7.34 5.92 0.60
C THR A 162 7.72 7.33 0.16
N LEU A 163 8.91 7.80 0.47
CA LEU A 163 9.38 9.14 0.08
C LEU A 163 10.11 9.08 -1.27
N GLU A 164 9.83 10.03 -2.16
CA GLU A 164 10.55 10.21 -3.40
C GLU A 164 11.65 11.28 -3.28
N ASP A 165 11.26 12.42 -2.74
CA ASP A 165 12.16 13.59 -2.52
C ASP A 165 12.34 13.74 -1.01
N GLY A 166 13.31 13.00 -0.47
CA GLY A 166 13.54 12.91 0.95
C GLY A 166 13.70 14.26 1.63
N ASP A 167 14.49 15.18 1.04
CA ASP A 167 14.75 16.48 1.66
C ASP A 167 13.47 17.33 1.74
N ARG A 168 12.73 17.44 0.65
CA ARG A 168 11.48 18.20 0.61
C ARG A 168 10.39 17.55 1.43
N GLN A 169 10.13 16.26 1.20
CA GLN A 169 9.03 15.55 1.84
C GLN A 169 9.26 15.33 3.33
N VAL A 170 10.51 15.23 3.80
CA VAL A 170 10.81 15.22 5.24
C VAL A 170 10.43 16.56 5.90
N GLY A 171 10.72 17.69 5.24
CA GLY A 171 10.26 19.00 5.71
C GLY A 171 8.73 19.09 5.78
N GLU A 172 8.04 18.66 4.72
CA GLU A 172 6.57 18.61 4.68
C GLU A 172 5.99 17.68 5.75
N LEU A 173 6.59 16.51 6.00
CA LEU A 173 6.19 15.60 7.08
C LEU A 173 6.38 16.22 8.47
N ALA A 174 7.40 17.05 8.67
CA ALA A 174 7.57 17.77 9.93
C ALA A 174 6.41 18.76 10.17
N GLU A 175 5.94 19.43 9.13
CA GLU A 175 4.75 20.29 9.21
C GLU A 175 3.48 19.47 9.50
N VAL A 176 3.28 18.36 8.77
CA VAL A 176 2.17 17.42 9.02
C VAL A 176 2.18 16.93 10.47
N SER A 177 3.34 16.53 10.98
CA SER A 177 3.48 16.05 12.36
C SER A 177 3.23 17.14 13.40
N SER A 178 3.50 18.39 13.08
CA SER A 178 3.19 19.54 13.94
C SER A 178 1.67 19.78 14.02
N GLU A 179 0.95 19.63 12.92
CA GLU A 179 -0.50 19.82 12.87
C GLU A 179 -1.31 18.59 13.29
N CYS A 180 -0.75 17.40 13.08
CA CYS A 180 -1.34 16.11 13.42
C CYS A 180 -0.41 15.30 14.34
N PRO A 181 -0.18 15.76 15.60
CA PRO A 181 0.87 15.20 16.45
C PRO A 181 0.61 13.77 16.94
N ARG A 182 -0.59 13.26 16.78
CA ARG A 182 -0.94 11.87 17.13
C ARG A 182 -1.05 10.95 15.91
N LEU A 183 -0.87 11.50 14.71
CA LEU A 183 -0.86 10.68 13.50
C LEU A 183 0.31 9.71 13.54
N ARG A 184 0.01 8.43 13.39
CA ARG A 184 1.05 7.39 13.31
C ARG A 184 1.54 7.29 11.88
N ILE A 185 2.83 7.51 11.68
CA ILE A 185 3.48 7.51 10.37
C ILE A 185 4.52 6.40 10.32
N ALA A 186 4.40 5.52 9.35
CA ALA A 186 5.41 4.56 8.95
C ALA A 186 6.05 5.05 7.64
N ILE A 187 7.37 5.24 7.65
CA ILE A 187 8.15 5.63 6.46
C ILE A 187 8.91 4.39 6.02
N ASP A 188 8.83 4.05 4.74
CA ASP A 188 9.43 2.89 4.10
C ASP A 188 10.26 3.27 2.86
#